data_4328873648e94613c16e8b68398e7760
#
_entry.id   4328873648e94613c16e8b68398e7760
#
_cell.length_a   1.000
_cell.length_b   1.000
_cell.length_c   1.000
_cell.angle_alpha   90.00
_cell.angle_beta   90.00
_cell.angle_gamma   90.00
#
_symmetry.space_group_name_H-M   'P 1'
#
loop_
_entity.id
_entity.type
_entity.pdbx_description
1 polymer ?
#
loop_
_entity_poly.entity_id
_entity_poly.type
_entity_poly.pdbx_seq_one_letter_code
_entity_poly.pdbx_strand_id
1 'polypeptide(L)'
;MSIPVTLVTGFLGAGKTTFINRALRDAAGVKLAAIVNDFGSINIDADLIADTADTVVGLKNGCICCSLQGDLLRTLRQVVKRGDIGHILIEASGVADPRGIIETLMDPVLREAVRLDAVVTIVDVPDITDAPGRLDDPLWTAQVQAADFIGLAKSGASDTLALRARLASYNKALIFDASEPGAFDLLVAQASAHPAPADRPKVTADRFVSLEWEWMGAVGAERFQACIGRLAPQLVRAKGIVNLLDRDGSFSFNLVGRRATMEPLARLHKACRLVLIGERGRLDVEDARDVLLETFADMRILVQNG
;
A
#
# COMPACT_ATOMS: atom_id res chain seq x y z
N MET A 1 -2.46 4.81 16.87
CA MET A 1 -2.44 4.08 15.60
C MET A 1 -1.19 4.50 14.85
N SER A 2 -0.41 3.54 14.32
CA SER A 2 0.74 3.85 13.48
C SER A 2 0.29 4.45 12.15
N ILE A 3 1.04 5.45 11.64
CA ILE A 3 0.72 6.09 10.36
C ILE A 3 1.13 5.15 9.23
N PRO A 4 0.25 4.85 8.26
CA PRO A 4 0.60 4.04 7.11
C PRO A 4 1.60 4.76 6.20
N VAL A 5 2.56 4.00 5.67
CA VAL A 5 3.61 4.47 4.76
C VAL A 5 3.54 3.72 3.45
N THR A 6 3.45 4.43 2.35
CA THR A 6 3.64 3.87 1.01
C THR A 6 5.04 4.25 0.49
N LEU A 7 5.84 3.25 0.18
CA LEU A 7 7.14 3.43 -0.46
C LEU A 7 6.96 3.42 -1.99
N VAL A 8 7.34 4.52 -2.64
CA VAL A 8 7.34 4.64 -4.10
C VAL A 8 8.78 4.48 -4.59
N THR A 9 9.03 3.44 -5.37
CA THR A 9 10.33 3.12 -5.95
C THR A 9 10.23 3.00 -7.48
N GLY A 10 11.32 2.74 -8.15
CA GLY A 10 11.43 2.63 -9.60
C GLY A 10 12.68 3.33 -10.11
N PHE A 11 13.13 2.99 -11.30
CA PHE A 11 14.41 3.46 -11.86
C PHE A 11 14.42 4.99 -12.07
N LEU A 12 15.60 5.53 -12.40
CA LEU A 12 15.76 6.96 -12.71
C LEU A 12 14.82 7.37 -13.86
N GLY A 13 14.12 8.49 -13.68
CA GLY A 13 13.21 9.03 -14.71
C GLY A 13 11.89 8.28 -14.87
N ALA A 14 11.62 7.23 -14.08
CA ALA A 14 10.41 6.41 -14.22
C ALA A 14 9.08 7.16 -13.96
N GLY A 15 9.13 8.37 -13.39
CA GLY A 15 7.92 9.16 -13.11
C GLY A 15 7.40 9.02 -11.69
N LYS A 16 8.25 8.62 -10.72
CA LYS A 16 7.89 8.50 -9.29
C LYS A 16 7.33 9.79 -8.72
N THR A 17 8.05 10.91 -8.88
CA THR A 17 7.63 12.24 -8.43
C THR A 17 6.31 12.67 -9.06
N THR A 18 6.12 12.38 -10.35
CA THR A 18 4.85 12.63 -11.06
C THR A 18 3.69 11.83 -10.45
N PHE A 19 3.94 10.56 -10.12
CA PHE A 19 2.94 9.71 -9.47
C PHE A 19 2.60 10.24 -8.07
N ILE A 20 3.59 10.61 -7.26
CA ILE A 20 3.38 11.20 -5.92
C ILE A 20 2.60 12.50 -6.02
N ASN A 21 2.96 13.41 -6.94
CA ASN A 21 2.25 14.67 -7.14
C ASN A 21 0.77 14.45 -7.53
N ARG A 22 0.48 13.43 -8.30
CA ARG A 22 -0.90 13.05 -8.61
C ARG A 22 -1.61 12.52 -7.37
N ALA A 23 -0.96 11.61 -6.64
CA ALA A 23 -1.48 11.06 -5.39
C ALA A 23 -1.86 12.16 -4.38
N LEU A 24 -1.01 13.19 -4.25
CA LEU A 24 -1.24 14.32 -3.36
C LEU A 24 -2.46 15.18 -3.79
N ARG A 25 -2.67 15.34 -5.10
CA ARG A 25 -3.84 16.07 -5.63
C ARG A 25 -5.15 15.29 -5.50
N ASP A 26 -5.08 13.98 -5.69
CA ASP A 26 -6.25 13.10 -5.71
C ASP A 26 -6.67 12.67 -4.30
N ALA A 27 -5.84 12.90 -3.28
CA ALA A 27 -6.06 12.50 -1.89
C ALA A 27 -7.16 13.32 -1.19
N ALA A 28 -8.41 13.10 -1.56
CA ALA A 28 -9.54 13.80 -0.97
C ALA A 28 -9.71 13.45 0.53
N GLY A 29 -9.40 14.40 1.40
CA GLY A 29 -9.74 14.35 2.83
C GLY A 29 -8.76 13.57 3.71
N VAL A 30 -7.61 13.13 3.20
CA VAL A 30 -6.51 12.55 3.99
C VAL A 30 -5.33 13.50 3.94
N LYS A 31 -4.85 13.97 5.09
CA LYS A 31 -3.61 14.76 5.15
C LYS A 31 -2.42 13.87 4.84
N LEU A 32 -1.74 14.15 3.75
CA LEU A 32 -0.56 13.43 3.29
C LEU A 32 0.72 14.18 3.64
N ALA A 33 1.75 13.41 4.03
CA ALA A 33 3.12 13.90 4.04
C ALA A 33 3.93 13.18 2.96
N ALA A 34 4.72 13.90 2.20
CA ALA A 34 5.67 13.35 1.25
C ALA A 34 7.11 13.51 1.78
N ILE A 35 7.85 12.40 1.78
CA ILE A 35 9.29 12.38 2.09
C ILE A 35 10.01 12.01 0.80
N VAL A 36 10.83 12.94 0.30
CA VAL A 36 11.51 12.78 -0.99
C VAL A 36 12.99 12.57 -0.74
N ASN A 37 13.52 11.53 -1.32
CA ASN A 37 14.94 11.19 -1.27
C ASN A 37 15.54 11.30 -2.67
N ASP A 38 16.05 12.49 -3.00
CA ASP A 38 16.69 12.75 -4.29
C ASP A 38 18.21 12.56 -4.24
N PHE A 39 18.77 12.14 -5.37
CA PHE A 39 20.21 11.95 -5.56
C PHE A 39 20.85 13.25 -6.07
N GLY A 40 21.21 14.15 -5.16
CA GLY A 40 21.85 15.42 -5.54
C GLY A 40 21.93 16.43 -4.40
N SER A 41 22.73 17.49 -4.58
CA SER A 41 22.86 18.59 -3.61
C SER A 41 21.68 19.58 -3.64
N ILE A 42 20.84 19.52 -4.67
CA ILE A 42 19.64 20.33 -4.87
C ILE A 42 18.45 19.38 -4.93
N ASN A 43 17.51 19.54 -3.99
CA ASN A 43 16.35 18.66 -3.87
C ASN A 43 15.20 19.19 -4.75
N ILE A 44 15.37 19.07 -6.08
CA ILE A 44 14.41 19.56 -7.07
C ILE A 44 13.04 18.87 -6.92
N ASP A 45 13.03 17.58 -6.59
CA ASP A 45 11.78 16.84 -6.44
C ASP A 45 10.96 17.31 -5.23
N ALA A 46 11.63 17.70 -4.13
CA ALA A 46 10.94 18.31 -2.99
C ALA A 46 10.28 19.66 -3.36
N ASP A 47 10.96 20.48 -4.14
CA ASP A 47 10.41 21.78 -4.59
C ASP A 47 9.22 21.58 -5.53
N LEU A 48 9.28 20.58 -6.42
CA LEU A 48 8.17 20.23 -7.33
C LEU A 48 6.93 19.69 -6.61
N ILE A 49 7.11 19.11 -5.44
CA ILE A 49 6.01 18.56 -4.61
C ILE A 49 5.45 19.64 -3.65
N ALA A 50 6.26 20.61 -3.24
CA ALA A 50 5.90 21.62 -2.23
C ALA A 50 4.63 22.43 -2.58
N ASP A 51 4.33 22.61 -3.85
CA ASP A 51 3.13 23.33 -4.30
C ASP A 51 1.82 22.55 -4.14
N THR A 52 1.91 21.24 -3.85
CA THR A 52 0.74 20.32 -3.85
C THR A 52 0.51 19.58 -2.53
N ALA A 53 1.44 19.62 -1.59
CA ALA A 53 1.34 18.89 -0.34
C ALA A 53 1.20 19.78 0.89
N ASP A 54 0.41 19.35 1.87
CA ASP A 54 0.34 19.99 3.20
C ASP A 54 1.68 19.93 3.96
N THR A 55 2.53 18.96 3.61
CA THR A 55 3.86 18.80 4.20
C THR A 55 4.79 18.05 3.26
N VAL A 56 5.79 18.73 2.75
CA VAL A 56 6.91 18.13 2.02
C VAL A 56 8.17 18.24 2.86
N VAL A 57 8.89 17.13 3.03
CA VAL A 57 10.16 17.09 3.71
C VAL A 57 11.21 16.43 2.81
N GLY A 58 12.12 17.24 2.27
CA GLY A 58 13.31 16.74 1.57
C GLY A 58 14.30 16.13 2.55
N LEU A 59 14.85 14.97 2.25
CA LEU A 59 15.98 14.40 2.97
C LEU A 59 17.26 15.12 2.50
N LYS A 60 18.02 15.69 3.44
CA LYS A 60 19.32 16.27 3.13
C LYS A 60 20.32 15.15 2.87
N ASN A 61 20.96 15.19 1.70
CA ASN A 61 21.92 14.20 1.27
C ASN A 61 23.14 14.08 2.21
N GLY A 62 23.30 12.90 2.77
CA GLY A 62 24.56 12.41 3.31
C GLY A 62 24.97 11.14 2.56
N CYS A 63 26.27 10.81 2.55
CA CYS A 63 26.85 9.66 1.85
C CYS A 63 26.02 8.37 1.93
N ILE A 64 25.89 7.74 0.79
CA ILE A 64 24.95 6.69 0.36
C ILE A 64 24.76 5.46 1.29
N CYS A 65 25.62 5.19 2.24
CA CYS A 65 25.60 3.88 2.95
C CYS A 65 25.20 3.91 4.43
N CYS A 66 25.40 4.99 5.16
CA CYS A 66 25.19 5.00 6.62
C CYS A 66 24.31 6.13 7.14
N SER A 67 24.10 7.21 6.38
CA SER A 67 23.31 8.37 6.81
C SER A 67 21.84 8.29 6.44
N LEU A 68 21.50 7.54 5.38
CA LEU A 68 20.13 7.47 4.85
C LEU A 68 19.13 6.94 5.89
N GLN A 69 19.48 5.86 6.59
CA GLN A 69 18.63 5.28 7.64
C GLN A 69 18.43 6.24 8.81
N GLY A 70 19.50 6.90 9.26
CA GLY A 70 19.42 7.86 10.37
C GLY A 70 18.61 9.11 10.02
N ASP A 71 18.73 9.62 8.80
CA ASP A 71 18.01 10.79 8.33
C ASP A 71 16.53 10.47 8.07
N LEU A 72 16.23 9.30 7.51
CA LEU A 72 14.87 8.82 7.36
C LEU A 72 14.17 8.66 8.71
N LEU A 73 14.84 8.02 9.69
CA LEU A 73 14.33 7.85 11.05
C LEU A 73 14.01 9.21 11.72
N ARG A 74 14.93 10.18 11.57
CA ARG A 74 14.75 11.53 12.12
C ARG A 74 13.58 12.24 11.47
N THR A 75 13.46 12.16 10.15
CA THR A 75 12.39 12.77 9.37
C THR A 75 11.04 12.16 9.70
N LEU A 76 10.94 10.83 9.76
CA LEU A 76 9.72 10.14 10.18
C LEU A 76 9.27 10.57 11.57
N ARG A 77 10.19 10.70 12.53
CA ARG A 77 9.86 11.20 13.87
C ARG A 77 9.33 12.64 13.85
N GLN A 78 9.85 13.50 12.98
CA GLN A 78 9.35 14.88 12.84
C GLN A 78 7.94 14.91 12.26
N VAL A 79 7.67 14.11 11.21
CA VAL A 79 6.35 13.99 10.58
C VAL A 79 5.33 13.45 11.57
N VAL A 80 5.67 12.37 12.30
CA VAL A 80 4.79 11.75 13.30
C VAL A 80 4.44 12.71 14.44
N LYS A 81 5.39 13.56 14.89
CA LYS A 81 5.14 14.57 15.94
C LYS A 81 4.09 15.61 15.58
N ARG A 82 3.80 15.83 14.31
CA ARG A 82 2.73 16.76 13.88
C ARG A 82 1.34 16.31 14.33
N GLY A 83 1.10 15.00 14.39
CA GLY A 83 -0.14 14.43 14.93
C GLY A 83 -1.37 14.55 14.02
N ASP A 84 -1.26 15.22 12.88
CA ASP A 84 -2.35 15.48 11.93
C ASP A 84 -2.21 14.72 10.60
N ILE A 85 -1.11 13.98 10.38
CA ILE A 85 -0.83 13.24 9.16
C ILE A 85 -1.53 11.88 9.18
N GLY A 86 -2.32 11.61 8.14
CA GLY A 86 -3.06 10.36 7.98
C GLY A 86 -2.32 9.30 7.16
N HIS A 87 -1.39 9.70 6.27
CA HIS A 87 -0.60 8.79 5.45
C HIS A 87 0.72 9.44 5.03
N ILE A 88 1.79 8.65 4.89
CA ILE A 88 3.11 9.11 4.46
C ILE A 88 3.46 8.45 3.13
N LEU A 89 3.88 9.24 2.15
CA LEU A 89 4.49 8.78 0.91
C LEU A 89 6.00 8.97 1.00
N ILE A 90 6.77 7.92 0.72
CA ILE A 90 8.23 8.02 0.66
C ILE A 90 8.67 7.75 -0.77
N GLU A 91 9.35 8.70 -1.40
CA GLU A 91 10.03 8.50 -2.68
C GLU A 91 11.42 7.94 -2.44
N ALA A 92 11.70 6.76 -2.96
CA ALA A 92 13.06 6.23 -3.00
C ALA A 92 13.83 6.84 -4.18
N SER A 93 15.12 7.08 -3.99
CA SER A 93 16.00 7.42 -5.11
C SER A 93 15.92 6.36 -6.22
N GLY A 94 15.96 6.81 -7.47
CA GLY A 94 15.93 5.91 -8.63
C GLY A 94 17.09 4.90 -8.71
N VAL A 95 18.15 5.14 -7.96
CA VAL A 95 19.33 4.24 -7.83
C VAL A 95 19.37 3.50 -6.49
N ALA A 96 18.33 3.57 -5.69
CA ALA A 96 18.29 2.90 -4.39
C ALA A 96 17.67 1.49 -4.51
N ASP A 97 18.27 0.54 -3.80
CA ASP A 97 17.65 -0.73 -3.51
C ASP A 97 16.55 -0.50 -2.44
N PRO A 98 15.28 -0.80 -2.73
CA PRO A 98 14.19 -0.52 -1.80
C PRO A 98 14.27 -1.34 -0.52
N ARG A 99 14.97 -2.47 -0.51
CA ARG A 99 15.07 -3.37 0.65
C ARG A 99 15.62 -2.68 1.88
N GLY A 100 16.62 -1.82 1.75
CA GLY A 100 17.19 -1.07 2.89
C GLY A 100 16.17 -0.10 3.53
N ILE A 101 15.31 0.54 2.72
CA ILE A 101 14.23 1.40 3.22
C ILE A 101 13.14 0.54 3.88
N ILE A 102 12.77 -0.57 3.25
CA ILE A 102 11.79 -1.53 3.79
C ILE A 102 12.24 -2.03 5.17
N GLU A 103 13.49 -2.48 5.30
CA GLU A 103 14.08 -2.92 6.57
C GLU A 103 14.02 -1.83 7.64
N THR A 104 14.34 -0.58 7.27
CA THR A 104 14.24 0.58 8.17
C THR A 104 12.79 0.81 8.64
N LEU A 105 11.81 0.72 7.74
CA LEU A 105 10.39 0.90 8.09
C LEU A 105 9.83 -0.25 8.93
N MET A 106 10.47 -1.43 8.87
CA MET A 106 10.11 -2.59 9.68
C MET A 106 10.83 -2.64 11.03
N ASP A 107 11.73 -1.68 11.32
CA ASP A 107 12.45 -1.61 12.59
C ASP A 107 11.45 -1.52 13.77
N PRO A 108 11.63 -2.35 14.82
CA PRO A 108 10.77 -2.35 16.00
C PRO A 108 10.60 -0.97 16.65
N VAL A 109 11.61 -0.09 16.58
CA VAL A 109 11.58 1.29 17.11
C VAL A 109 10.54 2.16 16.40
N LEU A 110 10.19 1.84 15.16
CA LEU A 110 9.21 2.61 14.37
C LEU A 110 7.80 2.04 14.41
N ARG A 111 7.61 0.79 14.83
CA ARG A 111 6.31 0.08 14.76
C ARG A 111 5.15 0.79 15.41
N GLU A 112 5.40 1.50 16.50
CA GLU A 112 4.36 2.27 17.19
C GLU A 112 4.00 3.56 16.45
N ALA A 113 4.93 4.10 15.67
CA ALA A 113 4.79 5.39 15.00
C ALA A 113 4.32 5.25 13.55
N VAL A 114 4.93 4.35 12.79
CA VAL A 114 4.62 4.14 11.36
C VAL A 114 4.59 2.65 11.02
N ARG A 115 3.89 2.29 9.93
CA ARG A 115 3.90 0.94 9.38
C ARG A 115 4.01 0.98 7.86
N LEU A 116 4.80 0.08 7.30
CA LEU A 116 4.85 -0.09 5.85
C LEU A 116 3.50 -0.64 5.36
N ASP A 117 2.81 0.14 4.55
CA ASP A 117 1.49 -0.19 4.02
C ASP A 117 1.58 -0.82 2.63
N ALA A 118 2.37 -0.23 1.73
CA ALA A 118 2.59 -0.75 0.39
C ALA A 118 3.96 -0.33 -0.17
N VAL A 119 4.48 -1.11 -1.10
CA VAL A 119 5.60 -0.78 -1.99
C VAL A 119 5.08 -0.68 -3.41
N VAL A 120 5.23 0.48 -4.02
CA VAL A 120 4.81 0.75 -5.40
C VAL A 120 6.04 0.95 -6.26
N THR A 121 6.22 0.13 -7.27
CA THR A 121 7.32 0.32 -8.24
C THR A 121 6.78 0.93 -9.52
N ILE A 122 7.30 2.10 -9.90
CA ILE A 122 6.95 2.76 -11.16
C ILE A 122 7.90 2.27 -12.26
N VAL A 123 7.34 1.79 -13.35
CA VAL A 123 8.04 1.28 -14.52
C VAL A 123 7.78 2.21 -15.71
N ASP A 124 8.85 2.74 -16.30
CA ASP A 124 8.81 3.55 -17.51
C ASP A 124 8.67 2.64 -18.73
N VAL A 125 7.53 2.67 -19.41
CA VAL A 125 7.25 1.80 -20.56
C VAL A 125 8.19 2.10 -21.73
N PRO A 126 8.40 3.37 -22.18
CA PRO A 126 9.41 3.73 -23.16
C PRO A 126 10.83 3.25 -22.81
N ASP A 127 11.30 3.45 -21.57
CA ASP A 127 12.66 3.03 -21.18
C ASP A 127 12.90 1.52 -21.40
N ILE A 128 11.89 0.69 -21.10
CA ILE A 128 11.99 -0.75 -21.35
C ILE A 128 11.93 -1.09 -22.84
N THR A 129 11.13 -0.35 -23.61
CA THR A 129 11.00 -0.56 -25.05
C THR A 129 12.29 -0.19 -25.78
N ASP A 130 12.88 0.95 -25.42
CA ASP A 130 14.07 1.51 -26.04
C ASP A 130 15.37 0.83 -25.57
N ALA A 131 15.38 0.33 -24.33
CA ALA A 131 16.51 -0.34 -23.69
C ALA A 131 16.10 -1.68 -23.05
N PRO A 132 15.80 -2.74 -23.83
CA PRO A 132 15.34 -4.02 -23.29
C PRO A 132 16.30 -4.67 -22.28
N GLY A 133 17.61 -4.37 -22.36
CA GLY A 133 18.61 -4.80 -21.37
C GLY A 133 18.37 -4.28 -19.95
N ARG A 134 17.47 -3.30 -19.79
CA ARG A 134 17.03 -2.84 -18.47
C ARG A 134 16.37 -3.96 -17.63
N LEU A 135 15.71 -4.89 -18.29
CA LEU A 135 15.09 -6.04 -17.65
C LEU A 135 16.10 -6.97 -16.94
N ASP A 136 17.37 -6.92 -17.36
CA ASP A 136 18.47 -7.71 -16.79
C ASP A 136 19.29 -6.92 -15.75
N ASP A 137 18.96 -5.64 -15.51
CA ASP A 137 19.60 -4.80 -14.50
C ASP A 137 19.23 -5.32 -13.08
N PRO A 138 20.22 -5.67 -12.23
CA PRO A 138 19.95 -6.21 -10.90
C PRO A 138 19.17 -5.26 -10.00
N LEU A 139 19.39 -3.94 -10.11
CA LEU A 139 18.70 -2.94 -9.31
C LEU A 139 17.24 -2.82 -9.76
N TRP A 140 17.01 -2.74 -11.08
CA TRP A 140 15.65 -2.73 -11.63
C TRP A 140 14.87 -3.98 -11.21
N THR A 141 15.51 -5.15 -11.31
CA THR A 141 14.93 -6.42 -10.88
C THR A 141 14.59 -6.40 -9.37
N ALA A 142 15.49 -5.89 -8.52
CA ALA A 142 15.25 -5.78 -7.09
C ALA A 142 14.06 -4.85 -6.78
N GLN A 143 13.93 -3.73 -7.50
CA GLN A 143 12.81 -2.79 -7.37
C GLN A 143 11.48 -3.45 -7.76
N VAL A 144 11.45 -4.18 -8.88
CA VAL A 144 10.25 -4.92 -9.33
C VAL A 144 9.87 -6.03 -8.36
N GLN A 145 10.86 -6.80 -7.89
CA GLN A 145 10.62 -7.91 -6.95
C GLN A 145 10.11 -7.45 -5.58
N ALA A 146 10.49 -6.26 -5.14
CA ALA A 146 10.05 -5.70 -3.87
C ALA A 146 8.61 -5.14 -3.91
N ALA A 147 8.03 -4.98 -5.10
CA ALA A 147 6.75 -4.32 -5.31
C ALA A 147 5.55 -5.15 -4.81
N ASP A 148 4.61 -4.48 -4.14
CA ASP A 148 3.24 -4.96 -3.93
C ASP A 148 2.34 -4.53 -5.10
N PHE A 149 2.70 -3.40 -5.75
CA PHE A 149 2.02 -2.85 -6.93
C PHE A 149 3.06 -2.38 -7.95
N ILE A 150 2.79 -2.57 -9.23
CA ILE A 150 3.63 -2.08 -10.33
C ILE A 150 2.80 -1.10 -11.15
N GLY A 151 3.20 0.18 -11.14
CA GLY A 151 2.58 1.23 -11.95
C GLY A 151 3.32 1.39 -13.27
N LEU A 152 2.66 1.17 -14.40
CA LEU A 152 3.18 1.50 -15.72
C LEU A 152 3.03 3.00 -15.97
N ALA A 153 4.14 3.69 -16.19
CA ALA A 153 4.15 5.11 -16.49
C ALA A 153 4.48 5.33 -17.98
N LYS A 154 4.00 6.46 -18.51
CA LYS A 154 4.23 6.90 -19.89
C LYS A 154 3.80 5.87 -20.93
N SER A 155 2.84 5.00 -20.60
CA SER A 155 2.33 3.95 -21.48
C SER A 155 1.66 4.50 -22.73
N GLY A 156 0.96 5.64 -22.62
CA GLY A 156 0.25 6.27 -23.74
C GLY A 156 -0.67 5.26 -24.44
N ALA A 157 -0.55 5.18 -25.79
CA ALA A 157 -1.24 4.20 -26.60
C ALA A 157 -0.42 2.91 -26.86
N SER A 158 0.71 2.72 -26.15
CA SER A 158 1.59 1.56 -26.37
C SER A 158 0.93 0.26 -25.95
N ASP A 159 1.13 -0.79 -26.75
CA ASP A 159 0.75 -2.15 -26.34
C ASP A 159 1.69 -2.61 -25.22
N THR A 160 1.17 -2.77 -24.02
CA THR A 160 1.93 -3.19 -22.84
C THR A 160 1.78 -4.68 -22.53
N LEU A 161 1.10 -5.47 -23.36
CA LEU A 161 0.79 -6.86 -23.07
C LEU A 161 2.04 -7.72 -22.83
N ALA A 162 3.03 -7.61 -23.72
CA ALA A 162 4.29 -8.34 -23.60
C ALA A 162 5.07 -7.92 -22.33
N LEU A 163 5.12 -6.62 -22.03
CA LEU A 163 5.76 -6.11 -20.81
C LEU A 163 5.05 -6.60 -19.56
N ARG A 164 3.72 -6.58 -19.52
CA ARG A 164 2.93 -7.10 -18.38
C ARG A 164 3.20 -8.59 -18.14
N ALA A 165 3.25 -9.39 -19.21
CA ALA A 165 3.60 -10.81 -19.12
C ALA A 165 5.03 -11.01 -18.57
N ARG A 166 5.98 -10.19 -19.01
CA ARG A 166 7.35 -10.23 -18.52
C ARG A 166 7.45 -9.82 -17.04
N LEU A 167 6.80 -8.73 -16.64
CA LEU A 167 6.74 -8.29 -15.24
C LEU A 167 6.12 -9.35 -14.34
N ALA A 168 5.06 -10.03 -14.79
CA ALA A 168 4.43 -11.11 -14.06
C ALA A 168 5.35 -12.32 -13.81
N SER A 169 6.40 -12.50 -14.62
CA SER A 169 7.42 -13.54 -14.39
C SER A 169 8.39 -13.19 -13.25
N TYR A 170 8.60 -11.89 -12.96
CA TYR A 170 9.44 -11.45 -11.85
C TYR A 170 8.66 -11.33 -10.53
N ASN A 171 7.43 -10.85 -10.62
CA ASN A 171 6.59 -10.61 -9.46
C ASN A 171 5.10 -10.76 -9.82
N LYS A 172 4.31 -11.34 -8.92
CA LYS A 172 2.85 -11.46 -9.06
C LYS A 172 2.09 -10.22 -8.55
N ALA A 173 2.80 -9.08 -8.41
CA ALA A 173 2.20 -7.83 -8.03
C ALA A 173 1.14 -7.38 -9.04
N LEU A 174 0.13 -6.65 -8.57
CA LEU A 174 -0.84 -6.03 -9.47
C LEU A 174 -0.16 -4.99 -10.35
N ILE A 175 -0.38 -5.10 -11.67
CA ILE A 175 0.15 -4.15 -12.64
C ILE A 175 -0.99 -3.22 -13.09
N PHE A 176 -0.85 -1.92 -12.85
CA PHE A 176 -1.83 -0.88 -13.20
C PHE A 176 -1.20 0.20 -14.08
N ASP A 177 -2.00 1.07 -14.68
CA ASP A 177 -1.51 2.27 -15.36
C ASP A 177 -1.38 3.40 -14.34
N ALA A 178 -0.16 3.90 -14.13
CA ALA A 178 0.12 4.97 -13.17
C ALA A 178 -0.48 6.32 -13.58
N SER A 179 -0.94 6.45 -14.82
CA SER A 179 -1.60 7.65 -15.35
C SER A 179 -3.12 7.64 -15.18
N GLU A 180 -3.72 6.50 -14.81
CA GLU A 180 -5.16 6.42 -14.58
C GLU A 180 -5.59 7.22 -13.35
N PRO A 181 -6.70 7.97 -13.43
CA PRO A 181 -7.30 8.59 -12.27
C PRO A 181 -7.69 7.53 -11.21
N GLY A 182 -7.51 7.85 -9.93
CA GLY A 182 -7.84 6.93 -8.84
C GLY A 182 -6.81 5.80 -8.63
N ALA A 183 -5.72 5.77 -9.39
CA ALA A 183 -4.63 4.81 -9.15
C ALA A 183 -4.12 4.85 -7.69
N PHE A 184 -4.16 6.01 -7.05
CA PHE A 184 -3.78 6.19 -5.65
C PHE A 184 -4.84 5.66 -4.67
N ASP A 185 -6.12 5.70 -5.00
CA ASP A 185 -7.19 5.21 -4.13
C ASP A 185 -7.03 3.72 -3.82
N LEU A 186 -6.45 2.94 -4.75
CA LEU A 186 -6.08 1.54 -4.53
C LEU A 186 -5.07 1.38 -3.40
N LEU A 187 -4.18 2.36 -3.24
CA LEU A 187 -3.07 2.31 -2.28
C LEU A 187 -3.52 2.76 -0.88
N VAL A 188 -4.47 3.69 -0.81
CA VAL A 188 -4.94 4.29 0.44
C VAL A 188 -6.33 3.81 0.87
N ALA A 189 -6.94 2.85 0.17
CA ALA A 189 -8.23 2.30 0.57
C ALA A 189 -8.18 1.88 2.04
N GLN A 190 -8.75 2.71 2.91
CA GLN A 190 -8.84 2.48 4.33
C GLN A 190 -10.15 1.77 4.63
N ALA A 191 -10.14 0.77 5.52
CA ALA A 191 -11.33 0.34 6.21
C ALA A 191 -11.76 1.51 7.14
N SER A 192 -12.49 2.45 6.59
CA SER A 192 -12.95 3.63 7.33
C SER A 192 -13.96 3.19 8.38
N ALA A 193 -13.77 3.61 9.63
CA ALA A 193 -14.74 3.44 10.70
C ALA A 193 -16.01 4.32 10.51
N HIS A 194 -16.09 5.08 9.42
CA HIS A 194 -17.21 5.94 9.07
C HIS A 194 -17.66 5.61 7.65
N PRO A 195 -18.96 5.53 7.36
CA PRO A 195 -19.44 5.41 5.99
C PRO A 195 -18.94 6.62 5.21
N ALA A 196 -18.24 6.36 4.11
CA ALA A 196 -17.78 7.40 3.22
C ALA A 196 -18.99 8.17 2.67
N PRO A 197 -18.91 9.52 2.52
CA PRO A 197 -19.94 10.26 1.83
C PRO A 197 -20.19 9.65 0.44
N ALA A 198 -21.46 9.55 0.06
CA ALA A 198 -21.93 8.83 -1.13
C ALA A 198 -21.46 9.41 -2.49
N ASP A 199 -20.63 10.45 -2.52
CA ASP A 199 -20.28 11.24 -3.71
C ASP A 199 -18.78 11.20 -4.06
N ARG A 200 -18.11 10.07 -3.88
CA ARG A 200 -16.76 9.90 -4.46
C ARG A 200 -16.89 9.36 -5.89
N PRO A 201 -16.22 9.97 -6.89
CA PRO A 201 -16.22 9.41 -8.23
C PRO A 201 -15.59 8.01 -8.18
N LYS A 202 -16.36 7.00 -8.56
CA LYS A 202 -15.95 5.60 -8.66
C LYS A 202 -15.07 5.41 -9.91
N VAL A 203 -13.88 6.01 -9.93
CA VAL A 203 -13.03 6.02 -11.13
C VAL A 203 -12.34 4.68 -11.39
N THR A 204 -12.33 3.77 -10.41
CA THR A 204 -11.83 2.39 -10.58
C THR A 204 -12.94 1.36 -10.79
N ALA A 205 -14.19 1.81 -11.00
CA ALA A 205 -15.38 0.95 -10.98
C ALA A 205 -15.36 -0.17 -12.04
N ASP A 206 -14.63 0.00 -13.15
CA ASP A 206 -14.65 -0.99 -14.24
C ASP A 206 -13.62 -2.12 -14.07
N ARG A 207 -12.51 -1.87 -13.38
CA ARG A 207 -11.44 -2.85 -13.21
C ARG A 207 -11.50 -3.61 -11.90
N PHE A 208 -11.88 -2.95 -10.82
CA PHE A 208 -11.87 -3.51 -9.48
C PHE A 208 -13.27 -3.66 -8.92
N VAL A 209 -13.43 -4.64 -8.04
CA VAL A 209 -14.61 -4.82 -7.21
C VAL A 209 -14.17 -4.82 -5.75
N SER A 210 -15.04 -4.32 -4.87
CA SER A 210 -14.82 -4.35 -3.44
C SER A 210 -15.98 -5.02 -2.72
N LEU A 211 -15.65 -5.75 -1.67
CA LEU A 211 -16.60 -6.28 -0.70
C LEU A 211 -16.33 -5.64 0.65
N GLU A 212 -17.29 -4.90 1.17
CA GLU A 212 -17.30 -4.43 2.55
C GLU A 212 -18.09 -5.40 3.40
N TRP A 213 -17.53 -5.80 4.54
CA TRP A 213 -18.12 -6.79 5.41
C TRP A 213 -17.95 -6.40 6.87
N GLU A 214 -19.03 -6.57 7.65
CA GLU A 214 -19.07 -6.28 9.07
C GLU A 214 -19.70 -7.45 9.83
N TRP A 215 -19.09 -7.78 10.99
CA TRP A 215 -19.57 -8.84 11.86
C TRP A 215 -19.43 -8.44 13.33
N MET A 216 -20.51 -8.59 14.09
CA MET A 216 -20.51 -8.33 15.53
C MET A 216 -19.91 -9.51 16.29
N GLY A 217 -18.77 -9.30 16.94
CA GLY A 217 -18.10 -10.32 17.74
C GLY A 217 -16.63 -10.53 17.34
N ALA A 218 -16.12 -11.72 17.62
CA ALA A 218 -14.73 -12.11 17.39
C ALA A 218 -14.65 -13.43 16.60
N VAL A 219 -13.48 -13.74 16.04
CA VAL A 219 -13.19 -14.95 15.26
C VAL A 219 -11.93 -15.62 15.80
N GLY A 220 -11.83 -16.95 15.72
CA GLY A 220 -10.58 -17.65 16.05
C GLY A 220 -9.46 -17.30 15.07
N ALA A 221 -8.23 -17.07 15.55
CA ALA A 221 -7.10 -16.66 14.72
C ALA A 221 -6.82 -17.65 13.59
N GLU A 222 -6.83 -18.95 13.86
CA GLU A 222 -6.63 -20.00 12.86
C GLU A 222 -7.72 -19.97 11.77
N ARG A 223 -8.98 -19.80 12.17
CA ARG A 223 -10.11 -19.71 11.22
C ARG A 223 -10.00 -18.48 10.35
N PHE A 224 -9.66 -17.34 10.95
CA PHE A 224 -9.43 -16.11 10.20
C PHE A 224 -8.27 -16.28 9.20
N GLN A 225 -7.17 -16.90 9.63
CA GLN A 225 -6.03 -17.18 8.76
C GLN A 225 -6.41 -18.10 7.60
N ALA A 226 -7.17 -19.16 7.85
CA ALA A 226 -7.65 -20.06 6.82
C ALA A 226 -8.59 -19.35 5.82
N CYS A 227 -9.51 -18.52 6.32
CA CYS A 227 -10.39 -17.68 5.51
C CYS A 227 -9.59 -16.77 4.56
N ILE A 228 -8.65 -16.01 5.12
CA ILE A 228 -7.81 -15.12 4.33
C ILE A 228 -6.94 -15.91 3.34
N GLY A 229 -6.45 -17.08 3.72
CA GLY A 229 -5.69 -17.98 2.84
C GLY A 229 -6.50 -18.44 1.61
N ARG A 230 -7.80 -18.73 1.77
CA ARG A 230 -8.72 -19.04 0.65
C ARG A 230 -8.93 -17.84 -0.27
N LEU A 231 -9.12 -16.66 0.31
CA LEU A 231 -9.46 -15.44 -0.44
C LEU A 231 -8.24 -14.74 -1.05
N ALA A 232 -7.06 -14.84 -0.44
CA ALA A 232 -5.85 -14.13 -0.88
C ALA A 232 -5.49 -14.29 -2.36
N PRO A 233 -5.67 -15.46 -3.02
CA PRO A 233 -5.41 -15.58 -4.46
C PRO A 233 -6.28 -14.68 -5.33
N GLN A 234 -7.47 -14.30 -4.86
CA GLN A 234 -8.43 -13.46 -5.56
C GLN A 234 -8.28 -11.98 -5.21
N LEU A 235 -7.56 -11.67 -4.10
CA LEU A 235 -7.45 -10.33 -3.55
C LEU A 235 -6.20 -9.61 -4.04
N VAL A 236 -6.37 -8.34 -4.33
CA VAL A 236 -5.29 -7.36 -4.52
C VAL A 236 -4.92 -6.75 -3.17
N ARG A 237 -5.94 -6.47 -2.37
CA ARG A 237 -5.80 -5.85 -1.06
C ARG A 237 -6.93 -6.29 -0.13
N ALA A 238 -6.62 -6.42 1.16
CA ALA A 238 -7.63 -6.46 2.20
C ALA A 238 -7.19 -5.60 3.37
N LYS A 239 -8.11 -4.87 3.95
CA LYS A 239 -7.90 -4.10 5.18
C LYS A 239 -9.06 -4.29 6.13
N GLY A 240 -8.78 -4.18 7.43
CA GLY A 240 -9.88 -4.22 8.37
C GLY A 240 -9.48 -4.17 9.83
N ILE A 241 -10.51 -4.35 10.65
CA ILE A 241 -10.40 -4.51 12.09
C ILE A 241 -10.94 -5.90 12.40
N VAL A 242 -10.19 -6.67 13.17
CA VAL A 242 -10.53 -8.03 13.54
C VAL A 242 -10.41 -8.18 15.06
N ASN A 243 -11.44 -8.74 15.67
CA ASN A 243 -11.40 -9.18 17.06
C ASN A 243 -11.10 -10.68 17.05
N LEU A 244 -10.12 -11.11 17.84
CA LEU A 244 -9.74 -12.50 17.96
C LEU A 244 -10.26 -13.09 19.26
N LEU A 245 -10.72 -14.36 19.21
CA LEU A 245 -11.22 -15.09 20.41
C LEU A 245 -10.09 -15.47 21.36
N ASP A 246 -8.95 -15.79 20.79
CA ASP A 246 -7.78 -16.32 21.48
C ASP A 246 -6.77 -15.22 21.86
N ARG A 247 -7.12 -13.97 21.63
CA ARG A 247 -6.32 -12.79 22.00
C ARG A 247 -7.21 -11.64 22.43
N ASP A 248 -6.85 -11.03 23.53
CA ASP A 248 -7.53 -9.82 24.01
C ASP A 248 -7.27 -8.63 23.08
N GLY A 249 -8.32 -7.89 22.78
CA GLY A 249 -8.22 -6.66 22.01
C GLY A 249 -8.73 -6.76 20.58
N SER A 250 -8.65 -5.63 19.90
CA SER A 250 -8.91 -5.50 18.47
C SER A 250 -7.60 -5.37 17.73
N PHE A 251 -7.55 -5.88 16.52
CA PHE A 251 -6.35 -5.87 15.68
C PHE A 251 -6.66 -5.19 14.34
N SER A 252 -5.75 -4.36 13.86
CA SER A 252 -5.76 -3.96 12.47
C SER A 252 -5.22 -5.11 11.62
N PHE A 253 -5.90 -5.40 10.53
CA PHE A 253 -5.46 -6.38 9.53
C PHE A 253 -5.20 -5.66 8.20
N ASN A 254 -4.10 -5.99 7.55
CA ASN A 254 -3.77 -5.50 6.22
C ASN A 254 -3.15 -6.64 5.39
N LEU A 255 -3.68 -6.84 4.18
CA LEU A 255 -3.13 -7.75 3.16
C LEU A 255 -2.87 -6.92 1.90
N VAL A 256 -1.65 -6.97 1.41
CA VAL A 256 -1.25 -6.34 0.15
C VAL A 256 -0.38 -7.32 -0.62
N GLY A 257 -0.82 -7.70 -1.80
CA GLY A 257 -0.13 -8.69 -2.60
C GLY A 257 0.03 -10.01 -1.84
N ARG A 258 1.26 -10.31 -1.38
CA ARG A 258 1.58 -11.55 -0.65
C ARG A 258 1.88 -11.32 0.84
N ARG A 259 1.85 -10.08 1.28
CA ARG A 259 2.19 -9.69 2.63
C ARG A 259 0.94 -9.41 3.46
N ALA A 260 0.79 -10.16 4.54
CA ALA A 260 -0.26 -9.92 5.54
C ALA A 260 0.38 -9.45 6.84
N THR A 261 -0.20 -8.41 7.44
CA THR A 261 0.19 -7.90 8.76
C THR A 261 -1.03 -7.81 9.67
N MET A 262 -0.81 -8.01 10.95
CA MET A 262 -1.82 -7.85 12.00
C MET A 262 -1.17 -7.16 13.20
N GLU A 263 -1.75 -6.03 13.63
CA GLU A 263 -1.22 -5.20 14.71
C GLU A 263 -2.30 -4.90 15.74
N PRO A 264 -1.99 -4.92 17.05
CA PRO A 264 -2.95 -4.59 18.07
C PRO A 264 -3.40 -3.13 17.98
N LEU A 265 -4.66 -2.87 18.25
CA LEU A 265 -5.25 -1.54 18.32
C LEU A 265 -5.38 -1.11 19.80
N ALA A 266 -5.15 0.18 20.04
CA ALA A 266 -5.30 0.77 21.38
C ALA A 266 -6.76 0.82 21.87
N ARG A 267 -7.73 0.72 20.95
CA ARG A 267 -9.16 0.77 21.25
C ARG A 267 -9.82 -0.55 20.90
N LEU A 268 -10.73 -0.99 21.77
CA LEU A 268 -11.61 -2.12 21.49
C LEU A 268 -12.71 -1.70 20.53
N HIS A 269 -12.94 -2.52 19.52
CA HIS A 269 -14.02 -2.37 18.55
C HIS A 269 -15.06 -3.47 18.78
N LYS A 270 -16.34 -3.13 18.70
CA LYS A 270 -17.44 -4.09 18.92
C LYS A 270 -17.62 -5.07 17.76
N ALA A 271 -17.17 -4.68 16.56
CA ALA A 271 -17.36 -5.43 15.34
C ALA A 271 -16.01 -5.66 14.62
N CYS A 272 -15.89 -6.81 13.98
CA CYS A 272 -14.93 -7.02 12.91
C CYS A 272 -15.42 -6.29 11.64
N ARG A 273 -14.52 -5.62 10.94
CA ARG A 273 -14.81 -4.92 9.69
C ARG A 273 -13.73 -5.22 8.70
N LEU A 274 -14.08 -5.64 7.50
CA LEU A 274 -13.15 -5.95 6.43
C LEU A 274 -13.57 -5.25 5.14
N VAL A 275 -12.59 -4.73 4.43
CA VAL A 275 -12.73 -4.29 3.03
C VAL A 275 -11.80 -5.16 2.21
N LEU A 276 -12.37 -5.93 1.31
CA LEU A 276 -11.66 -6.80 0.36
C LEU A 276 -11.73 -6.16 -1.01
N ILE A 277 -10.61 -6.07 -1.71
CA ILE A 277 -10.51 -5.51 -3.05
C ILE A 277 -9.86 -6.53 -3.96
N GLY A 278 -10.49 -6.81 -5.10
CA GLY A 278 -9.96 -7.71 -6.12
C GLY A 278 -10.25 -7.20 -7.53
N GLU A 279 -9.59 -7.79 -8.53
CA GLU A 279 -9.90 -7.49 -9.93
C GLU A 279 -11.25 -8.10 -10.34
N ARG A 280 -12.01 -7.35 -11.14
CA ARG A 280 -13.27 -7.84 -11.73
C ARG A 280 -13.00 -9.08 -12.57
N GLY A 281 -13.80 -10.13 -12.35
CA GLY A 281 -13.61 -11.45 -12.98
C GLY A 281 -12.58 -12.35 -12.28
N ARG A 282 -11.85 -11.82 -11.27
CA ARG A 282 -10.95 -12.62 -10.42
C ARG A 282 -11.49 -12.75 -8.99
N LEU A 283 -12.01 -11.67 -8.42
CA LEU A 283 -12.72 -11.72 -7.15
C LEU A 283 -14.20 -12.03 -7.44
N ASP A 284 -14.64 -13.20 -7.01
CA ASP A 284 -16.05 -13.51 -6.90
C ASP A 284 -16.56 -12.99 -5.55
N VAL A 285 -17.39 -11.94 -5.62
CA VAL A 285 -17.89 -11.23 -4.43
C VAL A 285 -18.85 -12.09 -3.63
N GLU A 286 -19.67 -12.93 -4.31
CA GLU A 286 -20.62 -13.82 -3.63
C GLU A 286 -19.89 -14.97 -2.94
N ASP A 287 -18.94 -15.64 -3.63
CA ASP A 287 -18.09 -16.65 -3.00
C ASP A 287 -17.31 -16.09 -1.81
N ALA A 288 -16.73 -14.89 -1.96
CA ALA A 288 -16.00 -14.23 -0.87
C ALA A 288 -16.92 -13.93 0.33
N ARG A 289 -18.17 -13.54 0.08
CA ARG A 289 -19.17 -13.31 1.12
C ARG A 289 -19.53 -14.61 1.84
N ASP A 290 -19.74 -15.69 1.10
CA ASP A 290 -20.06 -16.99 1.66
C ASP A 290 -18.91 -17.54 2.51
N VAL A 291 -17.66 -17.40 2.05
CA VAL A 291 -16.46 -17.76 2.83
C VAL A 291 -16.38 -16.99 4.15
N LEU A 292 -16.69 -15.69 4.13
CA LEU A 292 -16.72 -14.87 5.34
C LEU A 292 -17.87 -15.31 6.25
N LEU A 293 -19.05 -15.54 5.72
CA LEU A 293 -20.19 -16.02 6.49
C LEU A 293 -19.90 -17.37 7.16
N GLU A 294 -19.36 -18.34 6.44
CA GLU A 294 -18.94 -19.63 6.99
C GLU A 294 -17.92 -19.47 8.13
N THR A 295 -16.96 -18.56 7.94
CA THR A 295 -15.87 -18.33 8.90
C THR A 295 -16.38 -17.77 10.22
N PHE A 296 -17.35 -16.85 10.15
CA PHE A 296 -17.81 -16.07 11.31
C PHE A 296 -19.14 -16.57 11.88
N ALA A 297 -19.96 -17.34 11.14
CA ALA A 297 -21.31 -17.76 11.54
C ALA A 297 -21.35 -18.82 12.66
N ASP A 298 -20.37 -19.71 12.74
CA ASP A 298 -20.33 -20.81 13.73
C ASP A 298 -20.25 -20.36 15.21
N MET A 299 -20.12 -19.06 15.44
CA MET A 299 -20.07 -18.47 16.78
C MET A 299 -21.43 -18.33 17.48
N ARG A 300 -22.55 -18.47 16.75
CA ARG A 300 -23.88 -18.41 17.38
C ARG A 300 -24.16 -19.58 18.31
N ILE A 301 -23.40 -20.67 18.22
CA ILE A 301 -23.64 -21.90 19.00
C ILE A 301 -22.98 -21.82 20.38
N LEU A 302 -21.95 -21.03 20.60
CA LEU A 302 -21.22 -20.97 21.87
C LEU A 302 -21.79 -19.98 22.90
N VAL A 303 -22.64 -19.05 22.49
CA VAL A 303 -23.23 -18.04 23.39
C VAL A 303 -24.59 -18.51 24.00
N GLN A 304 -25.17 -19.61 23.49
CA GLN A 304 -26.46 -20.15 24.05
C GLN A 304 -26.29 -21.26 25.08
N ASN A 305 -25.07 -21.70 25.38
CA ASN A 305 -24.80 -22.78 26.35
C ASN A 305 -23.87 -22.36 27.52
N GLY A 306 -23.83 -21.10 27.88
CA GLY A 306 -23.11 -20.58 29.06
C GLY A 306 -24.01 -19.83 30.00
#